data_27dccad557224f72e85682ee12fba69e
#
_entry.id   27dccad557224f72e85682ee12fba69e
#
_cell.length_a   1.000
_cell.length_b   1.000
_cell.length_c   1.000
_cell.angle_alpha   90.00
_cell.angle_beta   90.00
_cell.angle_gamma   90.00
#
_symmetry.space_group_name_H-M   'P 1'
#
loop_
_entity.id
_entity.type
_entity.pdbx_description
1 polymer ?
#
loop_
_entity_poly.entity_id
_entity_poly.type
_entity_poly.pdbx_seq_one_letter_code
_entity_poly.pdbx_strand_id
1 'polypeptide(L)'
;MQLTYQKLKPFALSYLTAPLAVFFAGYLRAPFAVAGLAVLAFAWWYAVCKTPQVKQVGQEEQGITLSVPKLVLLFALMLLWGYLGGQTGFFYQNSDWGYRNAIYRDLITNSWPVYYPQKDTALVYYIGHWLVPAALTKPVYALFGLDAAWMFARMALWGWTALGTYLAALNLLVYLRADTGKKQGIGLLFLIFFSGMDILGALYSSRLPDLLAYDAMHLEWWTNDFQFSSLTTCLFWVFNQTVGAWLATVCFLQEKDCRNYLLLGTACLMCGPFPFVGLVIFMVVRGIVLLAQRQKGVLQSAFSPANVLVLVVVLSITASYFLANNAFGYSVLGETVAGNQAAQQTFGQNVLTSLQKGMLVFYLLDAGIYLLLLWRQNRRSWLFYTCAVSLFIIPFFKVGQGCDFCMRVSIPAIFILMTLCARYFIALVGTKWRD
;
A
#
# COMPACT_ATOMS: atom_id res chain seq x y z
N MET A 1 -4.05 -27.08 -5.43
CA MET A 1 -3.77 -26.16 -6.55
C MET A 1 -2.38 -25.60 -6.37
N GLN A 2 -1.52 -25.74 -7.39
CA GLN A 2 -0.19 -25.13 -7.37
C GLN A 2 -0.29 -23.65 -7.75
N LEU A 3 0.16 -22.77 -6.88
CA LEU A 3 0.18 -21.34 -7.02
C LEU A 3 1.61 -20.86 -7.25
N THR A 4 1.82 -20.11 -8.32
CA THR A 4 3.08 -19.41 -8.64
C THR A 4 2.79 -17.93 -8.85
N TYR A 5 3.82 -17.09 -8.83
CA TYR A 5 3.62 -15.68 -9.15
C TYR A 5 3.01 -15.46 -10.52
N GLN A 6 3.43 -16.23 -11.53
CA GLN A 6 2.89 -16.11 -12.89
C GLN A 6 1.38 -16.37 -12.95
N LYS A 7 0.89 -17.35 -12.16
CA LYS A 7 -0.56 -17.61 -12.08
C LYS A 7 -1.33 -16.54 -11.31
N LEU A 8 -0.72 -15.92 -10.31
CA LEU A 8 -1.35 -14.87 -9.49
C LEU A 8 -1.24 -13.48 -10.12
N LYS A 9 -0.20 -13.23 -10.91
CA LYS A 9 0.10 -11.92 -11.52
C LYS A 9 -1.07 -11.32 -12.31
N PRO A 10 -1.79 -12.05 -13.19
CA PRO A 10 -2.94 -11.49 -13.90
C PRO A 10 -4.01 -10.95 -12.94
N PHE A 11 -4.34 -11.70 -11.88
CA PHE A 11 -5.34 -11.29 -10.89
C PHE A 11 -4.89 -10.09 -10.07
N ALA A 12 -3.62 -10.09 -9.63
CA ALA A 12 -3.04 -8.97 -8.88
C ALA A 12 -3.02 -7.69 -9.73
N LEU A 13 -2.57 -7.77 -10.98
CA LEU A 13 -2.56 -6.62 -11.88
C LEU A 13 -3.97 -6.16 -12.25
N SER A 14 -4.93 -7.07 -12.45
CA SER A 14 -6.33 -6.71 -12.70
C SER A 14 -6.92 -5.95 -11.52
N TYR A 15 -6.69 -6.42 -10.28
CA TYR A 15 -7.11 -5.70 -9.08
C TYR A 15 -6.48 -4.30 -9.00
N LEU A 16 -5.17 -4.19 -9.19
CA LEU A 16 -4.42 -2.94 -9.11
C LEU A 16 -4.81 -1.94 -10.21
N THR A 17 -5.12 -2.41 -11.41
CA THR A 17 -5.45 -1.54 -12.56
C THR A 17 -6.94 -1.21 -12.67
N ALA A 18 -7.82 -1.98 -12.03
CA ALA A 18 -9.27 -1.75 -12.08
C ALA A 18 -9.68 -0.33 -11.60
N PRO A 19 -9.11 0.22 -10.49
CA PRO A 19 -9.38 1.60 -10.08
C PRO A 19 -9.01 2.63 -11.16
N LEU A 20 -7.87 2.46 -11.84
CA LEU A 20 -7.45 3.32 -12.94
C LEU A 20 -8.40 3.21 -14.13
N ALA A 21 -8.82 1.99 -14.48
CA ALA A 21 -9.76 1.77 -15.58
C ALA A 21 -11.11 2.45 -15.29
N VAL A 22 -11.64 2.30 -14.08
CA VAL A 22 -12.89 2.96 -13.65
C VAL A 22 -12.72 4.48 -13.62
N PHE A 23 -11.56 4.98 -13.15
CA PHE A 23 -11.26 6.41 -13.17
C PHE A 23 -11.24 6.95 -14.61
N PHE A 24 -10.54 6.32 -15.53
CA PHE A 24 -10.50 6.78 -16.92
C PHE A 24 -11.87 6.74 -17.58
N ALA A 25 -12.63 5.68 -17.38
CA ALA A 25 -13.96 5.55 -17.96
C ALA A 25 -14.97 6.57 -17.39
N GLY A 26 -14.87 6.92 -16.12
CA GLY A 26 -15.87 7.73 -15.43
C GLY A 26 -15.52 9.21 -15.25
N TYR A 27 -14.24 9.55 -15.16
CA TYR A 27 -13.79 10.91 -14.83
C TYR A 27 -13.29 11.72 -16.02
N LEU A 28 -12.91 11.06 -17.12
CA LEU A 28 -12.25 11.71 -18.23
C LEU A 28 -13.19 11.93 -19.42
N ARG A 29 -12.90 12.94 -20.22
CA ARG A 29 -13.51 13.12 -21.54
C ARG A 29 -13.09 11.97 -22.47
N ALA A 30 -13.98 11.57 -23.38
CA ALA A 30 -13.85 10.40 -24.22
C ALA A 30 -12.45 10.19 -24.89
N PRO A 31 -11.78 11.19 -25.49
CA PRO A 31 -10.46 10.98 -26.08
C PRO A 31 -9.39 10.52 -25.07
N PHE A 32 -9.37 11.14 -23.88
CA PHE A 32 -8.42 10.80 -22.82
C PHE A 32 -8.78 9.47 -22.14
N ALA A 33 -10.08 9.18 -22.00
CA ALA A 33 -10.56 7.90 -21.49
C ALA A 33 -10.12 6.75 -22.40
N VAL A 34 -10.36 6.85 -23.69
CA VAL A 34 -9.98 5.84 -24.69
C VAL A 34 -8.46 5.63 -24.72
N ALA A 35 -7.68 6.73 -24.77
CA ALA A 35 -6.22 6.65 -24.75
C ALA A 35 -5.69 6.00 -23.46
N GLY A 36 -6.20 6.43 -22.30
CA GLY A 36 -5.81 5.87 -20.99
C GLY A 36 -6.15 4.38 -20.87
N LEU A 37 -7.37 4.00 -21.25
CA LEU A 37 -7.81 2.59 -21.22
C LEU A 37 -7.02 1.70 -22.20
N ALA A 38 -6.74 2.18 -23.41
CA ALA A 38 -5.95 1.45 -24.39
C ALA A 38 -4.51 1.21 -23.90
N VAL A 39 -3.87 2.24 -23.35
CA VAL A 39 -2.51 2.11 -22.78
C VAL A 39 -2.52 1.21 -21.55
N LEU A 40 -3.52 1.32 -20.69
CA LEU A 40 -3.65 0.48 -19.51
C LEU A 40 -3.83 -1.00 -19.87
N ALA A 41 -4.70 -1.29 -20.84
CA ALA A 41 -4.91 -2.63 -21.38
C ALA A 41 -3.63 -3.20 -22.04
N PHE A 42 -2.93 -2.38 -22.84
CA PHE A 42 -1.65 -2.75 -23.42
C PHE A 42 -0.59 -3.07 -22.35
N ALA A 43 -0.45 -2.20 -21.33
CA ALA A 43 0.53 -2.38 -20.25
C ALA A 43 0.22 -3.65 -19.43
N TRP A 44 -1.06 -3.90 -19.13
CA TRP A 44 -1.50 -5.13 -18.46
C TRP A 44 -1.16 -6.37 -19.31
N TRP A 45 -1.53 -6.37 -20.60
CA TRP A 45 -1.20 -7.45 -21.50
C TRP A 45 0.31 -7.69 -21.62
N TYR A 46 1.08 -6.60 -21.75
CA TYR A 46 2.54 -6.67 -21.84
C TYR A 46 3.15 -7.27 -20.58
N ALA A 47 2.66 -6.87 -19.40
CA ALA A 47 3.11 -7.38 -18.12
C ALA A 47 2.80 -8.88 -17.93
N VAL A 48 1.65 -9.35 -18.43
CA VAL A 48 1.21 -10.74 -18.26
C VAL A 48 1.81 -11.64 -19.35
N CYS A 49 1.78 -11.22 -20.62
CA CYS A 49 2.07 -12.08 -21.77
C CYS A 49 3.50 -11.94 -22.31
N LYS A 50 4.13 -10.75 -22.15
CA LYS A 50 5.46 -10.46 -22.73
C LYS A 50 6.59 -10.44 -21.70
N THR A 51 6.30 -10.65 -20.42
CA THR A 51 7.38 -10.85 -19.44
C THR A 51 8.13 -12.12 -19.81
N PRO A 52 9.46 -12.08 -20.03
CA PRO A 52 10.22 -13.26 -20.36
C PRO A 52 10.00 -14.31 -19.29
N GLN A 53 9.42 -15.42 -19.69
CA GLN A 53 9.58 -16.64 -18.93
C GLN A 53 11.06 -16.98 -19.06
N VAL A 54 11.87 -16.62 -18.05
CA VAL A 54 13.22 -17.17 -17.98
C VAL A 54 13.03 -18.66 -17.68
N LYS A 55 12.83 -19.42 -18.75
CA LYS A 55 13.10 -20.85 -18.75
C LYS A 55 14.62 -20.98 -18.65
N GLN A 56 15.16 -20.79 -17.45
CA GLN A 56 16.41 -21.47 -17.15
C GLN A 56 16.05 -22.95 -17.20
N VAL A 57 16.61 -23.61 -18.20
CA VAL A 57 16.46 -25.06 -18.39
C VAL A 57 16.78 -25.70 -17.04
N GLY A 58 15.77 -26.31 -16.39
CA GLY A 58 15.91 -27.05 -15.13
C GLY A 58 15.49 -26.31 -13.85
N GLN A 59 15.04 -25.05 -13.87
CA GLN A 59 14.41 -24.42 -12.70
C GLN A 59 12.90 -24.30 -12.93
N GLU A 60 12.14 -25.22 -12.33
CA GLU A 60 10.70 -25.06 -12.17
C GLU A 60 10.41 -23.76 -11.41
N GLU A 61 9.41 -23.02 -11.84
CA GLU A 61 8.95 -21.83 -11.12
C GLU A 61 8.48 -22.27 -9.72
N GLN A 62 9.21 -21.87 -8.70
CA GLN A 62 8.94 -22.29 -7.33
C GLN A 62 7.60 -21.71 -6.86
N GLY A 63 6.61 -22.57 -6.75
CA GLY A 63 5.27 -22.26 -6.27
C GLY A 63 4.99 -22.94 -4.92
N ILE A 64 3.84 -22.63 -4.36
CA ILE A 64 3.28 -23.30 -3.19
C ILE A 64 2.04 -24.07 -3.58
N THR A 65 1.72 -25.12 -2.83
CA THR A 65 0.48 -25.88 -3.03
C THR A 65 -0.49 -25.59 -1.91
N LEU A 66 -1.69 -25.10 -2.28
CA LEU A 66 -2.81 -24.89 -1.37
C LEU A 66 -4.00 -25.74 -1.81
N SER A 67 -4.66 -26.38 -0.85
CA SER A 67 -5.94 -27.06 -1.11
C SER A 67 -7.08 -26.06 -1.21
N VAL A 68 -8.16 -26.41 -1.88
CA VAL A 68 -9.34 -25.54 -2.00
C VAL A 68 -9.88 -25.11 -0.64
N PRO A 69 -10.03 -25.99 0.37
CA PRO A 69 -10.45 -25.56 1.70
C PRO A 69 -9.54 -24.49 2.33
N LYS A 70 -8.21 -24.58 2.14
CA LYS A 70 -7.28 -23.55 2.63
C LYS A 70 -7.46 -22.22 1.92
N LEU A 71 -7.72 -22.24 0.62
CA LEU A 71 -8.01 -21.00 -0.15
C LEU A 71 -9.30 -20.34 0.35
N VAL A 72 -10.36 -21.13 0.58
CA VAL A 72 -11.62 -20.64 1.14
C VAL A 72 -11.42 -20.10 2.55
N LEU A 73 -10.70 -20.84 3.41
CA LEU A 73 -10.41 -20.39 4.77
C LEU A 73 -9.60 -19.08 4.79
N LEU A 74 -8.61 -18.97 3.92
CA LEU A 74 -7.83 -17.74 3.80
C LEU A 74 -8.71 -16.55 3.34
N PHE A 75 -9.60 -16.78 2.38
CA PHE A 75 -10.53 -15.73 1.96
C PHE A 75 -11.49 -15.33 3.09
N ALA A 76 -12.03 -16.31 3.83
CA ALA A 76 -12.87 -16.07 5.00
C ALA A 76 -12.12 -15.29 6.11
N LEU A 77 -10.84 -15.58 6.32
CA LEU A 77 -9.98 -14.84 7.24
C LEU A 77 -9.82 -13.38 6.79
N MET A 78 -9.62 -13.11 5.50
CA MET A 78 -9.53 -11.74 4.99
C MET A 78 -10.88 -11.00 5.07
N LEU A 79 -11.98 -11.69 4.87
CA LEU A 79 -13.32 -11.13 5.12
C LEU A 79 -13.50 -10.77 6.60
N LEU A 80 -13.10 -11.63 7.52
CA LEU A 80 -13.16 -11.34 8.96
C LEU A 80 -12.26 -10.16 9.32
N TRP A 81 -11.05 -10.09 8.79
CA TRP A 81 -10.12 -9.00 9.04
C TRP A 81 -10.68 -7.65 8.56
N GLY A 82 -11.26 -7.60 7.35
CA GLY A 82 -11.96 -6.42 6.85
C GLY A 82 -13.24 -6.08 7.64
N TYR A 83 -14.00 -7.07 8.10
CA TYR A 83 -15.18 -6.86 8.96
C TYR A 83 -14.79 -6.14 10.26
N LEU A 84 -13.76 -6.62 10.93
CA LEU A 84 -13.22 -6.00 12.15
C LEU A 84 -12.66 -4.59 11.91
N GLY A 85 -12.23 -4.28 10.68
CA GLY A 85 -11.79 -2.94 10.26
C GLY A 85 -12.92 -1.95 9.98
N GLY A 86 -14.18 -2.32 10.17
CA GLY A 86 -15.34 -1.43 10.04
C GLY A 86 -15.85 -1.23 8.60
N GLN A 87 -15.31 -1.93 7.58
CA GLN A 87 -15.71 -1.73 6.18
C GLN A 87 -17.19 -2.03 5.91
N THR A 88 -17.80 -2.91 6.69
CA THR A 88 -19.24 -3.22 6.58
C THR A 88 -20.14 -2.19 7.24
N GLY A 89 -19.62 -1.39 8.16
CA GLY A 89 -20.39 -0.53 9.05
C GLY A 89 -21.19 -1.27 10.13
N PHE A 90 -21.05 -2.61 10.26
CA PHE A 90 -21.64 -3.41 11.35
C PHE A 90 -20.72 -3.62 12.53
N PHE A 91 -19.48 -3.27 12.40
CA PHE A 91 -18.48 -3.27 13.46
C PHE A 91 -18.02 -1.84 13.74
N TYR A 92 -17.18 -1.68 14.78
CA TYR A 92 -16.69 -0.37 15.20
C TYR A 92 -16.06 0.41 14.04
N GLN A 93 -16.48 1.66 13.88
CA GLN A 93 -15.90 2.63 12.96
C GLN A 93 -15.30 3.78 13.77
N ASN A 94 -14.01 4.03 13.60
CA ASN A 94 -13.33 5.17 14.23
C ASN A 94 -13.81 6.52 13.65
N SER A 95 -13.36 7.64 14.23
CA SER A 95 -13.76 9.00 13.84
C SER A 95 -13.58 9.32 12.35
N ASP A 96 -12.56 8.74 11.69
CA ASP A 96 -12.29 8.98 10.27
C ASP A 96 -13.39 8.42 9.33
N TRP A 97 -14.16 7.45 9.79
CA TRP A 97 -15.20 6.85 8.95
C TRP A 97 -16.32 7.82 8.59
N GLY A 98 -16.52 8.89 9.37
CA GLY A 98 -17.44 9.96 8.98
C GLY A 98 -17.10 10.55 7.61
N TYR A 99 -15.83 10.94 7.42
CA TYR A 99 -15.34 11.50 6.15
C TYR A 99 -15.27 10.45 5.04
N ARG A 100 -14.84 9.23 5.35
CA ARG A 100 -14.74 8.13 4.38
C ARG A 100 -16.11 7.73 3.82
N ASN A 101 -17.09 7.59 4.69
CA ASN A 101 -18.46 7.30 4.30
C ASN A 101 -19.07 8.46 3.47
N ALA A 102 -18.75 9.71 3.79
CA ALA A 102 -19.18 10.86 3.01
C ALA A 102 -18.62 10.83 1.59
N ILE A 103 -17.30 10.67 1.44
CA ILE A 103 -16.64 10.53 0.13
C ILE A 103 -17.24 9.37 -0.66
N TYR A 104 -17.41 8.21 -0.03
CA TYR A 104 -17.94 7.02 -0.69
C TYR A 104 -19.39 7.20 -1.15
N ARG A 105 -20.24 7.83 -0.30
CA ARG A 105 -21.60 8.20 -0.66
C ARG A 105 -21.61 9.18 -1.84
N ASP A 106 -20.79 10.21 -1.82
CA ASP A 106 -20.71 11.19 -2.90
C ASP A 106 -20.28 10.56 -4.23
N LEU A 107 -19.37 9.59 -4.20
CA LEU A 107 -18.99 8.80 -5.38
C LEU A 107 -20.16 7.97 -5.92
N ILE A 108 -21.11 7.54 -5.10
CA ILE A 108 -22.27 6.75 -5.52
C ILE A 108 -23.38 7.65 -6.06
N THR A 109 -23.68 8.73 -5.36
CA THR A 109 -24.89 9.55 -5.62
C THR A 109 -24.70 10.64 -6.67
N ASN A 110 -23.46 11.16 -6.83
CA ASN A 110 -23.21 12.23 -7.79
C ASN A 110 -22.70 11.68 -9.15
N SER A 111 -22.84 12.48 -10.20
CA SER A 111 -22.15 12.26 -11.47
C SER A 111 -20.64 12.38 -11.29
N TRP A 112 -19.87 11.70 -12.13
CA TRP A 112 -18.41 11.82 -12.15
C TRP A 112 -17.94 12.74 -13.28
N PRO A 113 -16.90 13.57 -13.04
CA PRO A 113 -16.22 13.82 -11.76
C PRO A 113 -17.14 14.50 -10.72
N VAL A 114 -17.00 14.14 -9.44
CA VAL A 114 -17.79 14.74 -8.35
C VAL A 114 -17.37 16.20 -8.20
N TYR A 115 -18.37 17.10 -8.22
CA TYR A 115 -18.16 18.54 -8.12
C TYR A 115 -19.10 19.13 -7.05
N TYR A 116 -18.58 20.06 -6.27
CA TYR A 116 -19.30 20.74 -5.18
C TYR A 116 -19.58 22.21 -5.58
N PRO A 117 -20.75 22.53 -6.14
CA PRO A 117 -21.04 23.87 -6.65
C PRO A 117 -20.92 24.97 -5.60
N GLN A 118 -21.24 24.65 -4.33
CA GLN A 118 -21.19 25.62 -3.22
C GLN A 118 -19.78 26.09 -2.90
N LYS A 119 -18.77 25.30 -3.25
CA LYS A 119 -17.34 25.58 -3.01
C LYS A 119 -16.56 25.80 -4.28
N ASP A 120 -17.21 25.74 -5.44
CA ASP A 120 -16.60 25.80 -6.77
C ASP A 120 -15.36 24.89 -6.89
N THR A 121 -15.49 23.64 -6.42
CA THR A 121 -14.35 22.71 -6.38
C THR A 121 -14.79 21.29 -6.70
N ALA A 122 -13.88 20.55 -7.35
CA ALA A 122 -14.06 19.11 -7.57
C ALA A 122 -13.49 18.30 -6.40
N LEU A 123 -14.04 17.10 -6.22
CA LEU A 123 -13.46 16.12 -5.29
C LEU A 123 -12.15 15.59 -5.87
N VAL A 124 -11.03 16.11 -5.37
CA VAL A 124 -9.69 15.59 -5.66
C VAL A 124 -9.11 14.95 -4.41
N TYR A 125 -9.08 13.63 -4.39
CA TYR A 125 -8.63 12.82 -3.27
C TYR A 125 -8.13 11.45 -3.77
N TYR A 126 -7.46 10.67 -2.95
CA TYR A 126 -7.02 9.32 -3.29
C TYR A 126 -8.20 8.32 -3.24
N ILE A 127 -9.13 8.48 -4.19
CA ILE A 127 -10.40 7.76 -4.27
C ILE A 127 -10.29 6.35 -4.86
N GLY A 128 -9.09 5.93 -5.30
CA GLY A 128 -8.90 4.71 -6.08
C GLY A 128 -9.55 3.47 -5.48
N HIS A 129 -9.43 3.27 -4.17
CA HIS A 129 -9.99 2.09 -3.52
C HIS A 129 -11.53 2.04 -3.55
N TRP A 130 -12.19 3.19 -3.52
CA TRP A 130 -13.66 3.28 -3.55
C TRP A 130 -14.26 3.24 -4.96
N LEU A 131 -13.48 3.54 -6.01
CA LEU A 131 -14.01 3.68 -7.37
C LEU A 131 -14.69 2.42 -7.88
N VAL A 132 -14.06 1.24 -7.69
CA VAL A 132 -14.65 -0.02 -8.15
C VAL A 132 -15.93 -0.36 -7.40
N PRO A 133 -15.97 -0.36 -6.06
CA PRO A 133 -17.20 -0.56 -5.31
C PRO A 133 -18.29 0.49 -5.62
N ALA A 134 -17.91 1.76 -5.81
CA ALA A 134 -18.85 2.81 -6.16
C ALA A 134 -19.45 2.58 -7.56
N ALA A 135 -18.63 2.22 -8.55
CA ALA A 135 -19.11 1.90 -9.90
C ALA A 135 -20.12 0.74 -9.91
N LEU A 136 -19.85 -0.30 -9.10
CA LEU A 136 -20.78 -1.43 -8.93
C LEU A 136 -22.08 -1.01 -8.22
N THR A 137 -22.03 0.00 -7.36
CA THR A 137 -23.17 0.46 -6.58
C THR A 137 -24.05 1.44 -7.32
N LYS A 138 -23.52 2.24 -8.25
CA LYS A 138 -24.30 3.23 -9.02
C LYS A 138 -25.57 2.66 -9.68
N PRO A 139 -25.55 1.51 -10.36
CA PRO A 139 -26.76 0.90 -10.91
C PRO A 139 -27.80 0.55 -9.82
N VAL A 140 -27.35 0.06 -8.67
CA VAL A 140 -28.23 -0.26 -7.54
C VAL A 140 -28.89 1.03 -7.01
N TYR A 141 -28.12 2.12 -6.92
CA TYR A 141 -28.65 3.43 -6.52
C TYR A 141 -29.68 3.93 -7.52
N ALA A 142 -29.44 3.83 -8.80
CA ALA A 142 -30.35 4.26 -9.84
C ALA A 142 -31.68 3.48 -9.86
N LEU A 143 -31.65 2.18 -9.50
CA LEU A 143 -32.82 1.32 -9.54
C LEU A 143 -33.60 1.26 -8.21
N PHE A 144 -32.91 1.33 -7.06
CA PHE A 144 -33.49 1.02 -5.76
C PHE A 144 -33.36 2.14 -4.71
N GLY A 145 -32.76 3.27 -5.08
CA GLY A 145 -32.54 4.40 -4.18
C GLY A 145 -31.39 4.22 -3.18
N LEU A 146 -31.24 5.20 -2.28
CA LEU A 146 -30.04 5.33 -1.45
C LEU A 146 -29.90 4.23 -0.40
N ASP A 147 -30.99 3.83 0.27
CA ASP A 147 -30.91 2.89 1.39
C ASP A 147 -30.43 1.49 0.92
N ALA A 148 -31.04 0.99 -0.16
CA ALA A 148 -30.62 -0.28 -0.76
C ALA A 148 -29.19 -0.19 -1.32
N ALA A 149 -28.86 0.92 -1.99
CA ALA A 149 -27.53 1.16 -2.51
C ALA A 149 -26.48 1.23 -1.41
N TRP A 150 -26.79 1.85 -0.27
CA TRP A 150 -25.85 1.98 0.82
C TRP A 150 -25.52 0.64 1.48
N MET A 151 -26.50 -0.24 1.63
CA MET A 151 -26.25 -1.60 2.10
C MET A 151 -25.35 -2.36 1.13
N PHE A 152 -25.69 -2.33 -0.17
CA PHE A 152 -24.86 -2.97 -1.21
C PHE A 152 -23.44 -2.39 -1.26
N ALA A 153 -23.29 -1.06 -1.15
CA ALA A 153 -22.03 -0.36 -1.13
C ALA A 153 -21.08 -0.87 -0.04
N ARG A 154 -21.58 -1.02 1.18
CA ARG A 154 -20.80 -1.54 2.31
C ARG A 154 -20.31 -2.97 2.03
N MET A 155 -21.18 -3.83 1.50
CA MET A 155 -20.81 -5.19 1.12
C MET A 155 -19.80 -5.21 -0.04
N ALA A 156 -19.97 -4.35 -1.04
CA ALA A 156 -19.05 -4.21 -2.16
C ALA A 156 -17.67 -3.71 -1.70
N LEU A 157 -17.62 -2.71 -0.81
CA LEU A 157 -16.36 -2.21 -0.24
C LEU A 157 -15.65 -3.29 0.58
N TRP A 158 -16.39 -3.99 1.44
CA TRP A 158 -15.86 -5.09 2.23
C TRP A 158 -15.30 -6.22 1.36
N GLY A 159 -16.07 -6.68 0.36
CA GLY A 159 -15.62 -7.71 -0.57
C GLY A 159 -14.39 -7.27 -1.39
N TRP A 160 -14.36 -6.02 -1.83
CA TRP A 160 -13.23 -5.45 -2.56
C TRP A 160 -11.95 -5.38 -1.69
N THR A 161 -12.09 -4.93 -0.45
CA THR A 161 -10.98 -4.89 0.53
C THR A 161 -10.48 -6.31 0.83
N ALA A 162 -11.39 -7.27 1.06
CA ALA A 162 -11.05 -8.66 1.32
C ALA A 162 -10.37 -9.32 0.11
N LEU A 163 -10.82 -9.03 -1.11
CA LEU A 163 -10.18 -9.54 -2.33
C LEU A 163 -8.75 -9.01 -2.48
N GLY A 164 -8.52 -7.73 -2.24
CA GLY A 164 -7.19 -7.13 -2.32
C GLY A 164 -6.21 -7.67 -1.27
N THR A 165 -6.65 -7.78 -0.02
CA THR A 165 -5.85 -8.38 1.06
C THR A 165 -5.60 -9.88 0.83
N TYR A 166 -6.56 -10.60 0.27
CA TYR A 166 -6.42 -12.00 -0.13
C TYR A 166 -5.35 -12.18 -1.21
N LEU A 167 -5.40 -11.35 -2.27
CA LEU A 167 -4.37 -11.36 -3.32
C LEU A 167 -2.99 -10.99 -2.78
N ALA A 168 -2.90 -10.02 -1.87
CA ALA A 168 -1.65 -9.67 -1.20
C ALA A 168 -1.11 -10.84 -0.35
N ALA A 169 -1.97 -11.51 0.42
CA ALA A 169 -1.62 -12.67 1.23
C ALA A 169 -1.14 -13.85 0.37
N LEU A 170 -1.83 -14.18 -0.71
CA LEU A 170 -1.41 -15.25 -1.63
C LEU A 170 -0.06 -14.95 -2.27
N ASN A 171 0.15 -13.73 -2.77
CA ASN A 171 1.41 -13.32 -3.35
C ASN A 171 2.55 -13.31 -2.31
N LEU A 172 2.27 -12.91 -1.07
CA LEU A 172 3.22 -12.97 0.04
C LEU A 172 3.62 -14.43 0.35
N LEU A 173 2.66 -15.35 0.47
CA LEU A 173 2.95 -16.75 0.74
C LEU A 173 3.79 -17.39 -0.38
N VAL A 174 3.53 -17.05 -1.65
CA VAL A 174 4.34 -17.47 -2.80
C VAL A 174 5.76 -16.89 -2.70
N TYR A 175 5.89 -15.59 -2.42
CA TYR A 175 7.18 -14.94 -2.25
C TYR A 175 8.03 -15.54 -1.11
N LEU A 176 7.36 -15.86 0.00
CA LEU A 176 7.99 -16.51 1.17
C LEU A 176 8.28 -18.00 0.96
N ARG A 177 7.81 -18.60 -0.14
CA ARG A 177 7.89 -20.06 -0.40
C ARG A 177 7.30 -20.88 0.75
N ALA A 178 6.13 -20.49 1.23
CA ALA A 178 5.44 -21.09 2.35
C ALA A 178 4.74 -22.40 1.94
N ASP A 179 5.52 -23.45 1.68
CA ASP A 179 5.10 -24.76 1.14
C ASP A 179 4.41 -25.65 2.17
N THR A 180 4.57 -25.39 3.47
CA THR A 180 3.95 -26.17 4.56
C THR A 180 2.95 -25.34 5.34
N GLY A 181 2.01 -26.01 6.03
CA GLY A 181 1.01 -25.31 6.87
C GLY A 181 1.63 -24.47 7.97
N LYS A 182 2.75 -24.88 8.57
CA LYS A 182 3.48 -24.10 9.57
C LYS A 182 4.04 -22.80 8.97
N LYS A 183 4.70 -22.89 7.80
CA LYS A 183 5.22 -21.70 7.11
C LYS A 183 4.12 -20.76 6.64
N GLN A 184 2.98 -21.33 6.16
CA GLN A 184 1.79 -20.55 5.81
C GLN A 184 1.24 -19.81 7.04
N GLY A 185 1.10 -20.48 8.17
CA GLY A 185 0.68 -19.88 9.44
C GLY A 185 1.60 -18.76 9.88
N ILE A 186 2.92 -18.94 9.83
CA ILE A 186 3.90 -17.87 10.15
C ILE A 186 3.71 -16.67 9.22
N GLY A 187 3.63 -16.87 7.90
CA GLY A 187 3.43 -15.80 6.95
C GLY A 187 2.17 -14.98 7.22
N LEU A 188 1.06 -15.65 7.57
CA LEU A 188 -0.21 -15.00 7.89
C LEU A 188 -0.20 -14.32 9.26
N LEU A 189 0.44 -14.91 10.27
CA LEU A 189 0.61 -14.27 11.59
C LEU A 189 1.40 -12.97 11.45
N PHE A 190 2.50 -12.98 10.69
CA PHE A 190 3.25 -11.76 10.44
C PHE A 190 2.41 -10.74 9.65
N LEU A 191 1.67 -11.16 8.62
CA LEU A 191 0.83 -10.25 7.84
C LEU A 191 -0.23 -9.54 8.71
N ILE A 192 -0.83 -10.23 9.67
CA ILE A 192 -1.93 -9.67 10.48
C ILE A 192 -1.40 -8.94 11.70
N PHE A 193 -0.40 -9.49 12.40
CA PHE A 193 0.01 -9.03 13.72
C PHE A 193 1.36 -8.30 13.76
N PHE A 194 2.00 -8.07 12.62
CA PHE A 194 3.26 -7.32 12.63
C PHE A 194 3.05 -5.88 13.05
N SER A 195 3.77 -5.47 14.07
CA SER A 195 3.76 -4.11 14.64
C SER A 195 5.17 -3.72 15.08
N GLY A 196 5.38 -2.44 15.41
CA GLY A 196 6.52 -1.97 16.20
C GLY A 196 6.49 -2.53 17.63
N MET A 197 7.49 -2.18 18.42
CA MET A 197 7.52 -2.46 19.87
C MET A 197 6.77 -1.36 20.65
N ASP A 198 5.60 -0.97 20.16
CA ASP A 198 4.80 0.16 20.65
C ASP A 198 4.52 0.09 22.15
N ILE A 199 4.31 -1.11 22.70
CA ILE A 199 4.10 -1.28 24.14
C ILE A 199 5.32 -0.85 24.96
N LEU A 200 6.54 -1.13 24.46
CA LEU A 200 7.79 -0.68 25.11
C LEU A 200 7.95 0.83 24.96
N GLY A 201 7.54 1.40 23.83
CA GLY A 201 7.50 2.83 23.60
C GLY A 201 6.52 3.54 24.53
N ALA A 202 5.32 2.99 24.73
CA ALA A 202 4.31 3.50 25.64
C ALA A 202 4.75 3.45 27.11
N LEU A 203 5.46 2.40 27.51
CA LEU A 203 6.10 2.29 28.83
C LEU A 203 7.23 3.31 28.99
N TYR A 204 8.11 3.42 27.99
CA TYR A 204 9.22 4.39 28.00
C TYR A 204 8.72 5.84 28.12
N SER A 205 7.67 6.20 27.40
CA SER A 205 7.09 7.55 27.43
C SER A 205 6.15 7.79 28.60
N SER A 206 5.93 6.79 29.48
CA SER A 206 4.97 6.82 30.59
C SER A 206 3.51 7.11 30.16
N ARG A 207 3.18 6.88 28.87
CA ARG A 207 1.85 7.15 28.30
C ARG A 207 0.91 5.94 28.29
N LEU A 208 1.38 4.78 28.71
CA LEU A 208 0.59 3.56 28.66
C LEU A 208 -0.79 3.68 29.33
N PRO A 209 -0.93 4.28 30.54
CA PRO A 209 -2.23 4.45 31.16
C PRO A 209 -3.19 5.31 30.32
N ASP A 210 -2.70 6.42 29.75
CA ASP A 210 -3.51 7.34 28.95
C ASP A 210 -3.96 6.68 27.65
N LEU A 211 -3.05 5.95 26.98
CA LEU A 211 -3.34 5.25 25.72
C LEU A 211 -4.34 4.11 25.88
N LEU A 212 -4.42 3.51 27.07
CA LEU A 212 -5.40 2.46 27.38
C LEU A 212 -6.71 3.00 27.94
N ALA A 213 -6.74 4.25 28.42
CA ALA A 213 -7.92 4.85 29.04
C ALA A 213 -8.95 5.40 28.04
N TYR A 214 -8.57 5.64 26.78
CA TYR A 214 -9.42 6.29 25.78
C TYR A 214 -9.67 5.39 24.57
N ASP A 215 -10.92 5.13 24.24
CA ASP A 215 -11.34 4.29 23.12
C ASP A 215 -10.83 4.77 21.74
N ALA A 216 -10.54 6.06 21.61
CA ALA A 216 -10.08 6.65 20.37
C ALA A 216 -8.54 6.61 20.20
N MET A 217 -7.80 6.16 21.22
CA MET A 217 -6.35 6.12 21.22
C MET A 217 -5.84 4.69 20.97
N HIS A 218 -4.63 4.58 20.44
CA HIS A 218 -3.96 3.30 20.25
C HIS A 218 -2.46 3.40 20.61
N LEU A 219 -1.86 2.25 20.90
CA LEU A 219 -0.48 2.17 21.43
C LEU A 219 0.56 2.82 20.50
N GLU A 220 0.35 2.81 19.19
CA GLU A 220 1.26 3.42 18.21
C GLU A 220 1.40 4.96 18.39
N TRP A 221 0.52 5.59 19.14
CA TRP A 221 0.60 7.02 19.50
C TRP A 221 1.42 7.31 20.74
N TRP A 222 2.32 6.40 21.12
CA TRP A 222 3.24 6.64 22.22
C TRP A 222 4.20 7.80 21.95
N THR A 223 4.45 8.15 20.68
CA THR A 223 5.00 9.44 20.27
C THR A 223 3.90 10.30 19.62
N ASN A 224 4.03 11.63 19.73
CA ASN A 224 3.12 12.56 19.07
C ASN A 224 3.57 12.93 17.65
N ASP A 225 4.82 12.63 17.31
CA ASP A 225 5.50 13.17 16.14
C ASP A 225 5.85 12.13 15.09
N PHE A 226 5.85 10.84 15.44
CA PHE A 226 6.27 9.73 14.58
C PHE A 226 5.33 8.56 14.75
N GLN A 227 5.12 7.82 13.65
CA GLN A 227 4.30 6.63 13.64
C GLN A 227 4.71 5.71 12.49
N PHE A 228 5.01 4.45 12.82
CA PHE A 228 5.04 3.34 11.88
C PHE A 228 3.91 2.38 12.22
N SER A 229 2.82 2.48 11.48
CA SER A 229 1.63 1.71 11.80
C SER A 229 1.81 0.22 11.57
N SER A 230 1.27 -0.57 12.49
CA SER A 230 1.06 -2.00 12.30
C SER A 230 0.22 -2.26 11.05
N LEU A 231 0.35 -3.45 10.47
CA LEU A 231 -0.42 -3.77 9.28
C LEU A 231 -1.94 -3.77 9.56
N THR A 232 -2.36 -4.23 10.74
CA THR A 232 -3.77 -4.16 11.14
C THR A 232 -4.25 -2.72 11.32
N THR A 233 -3.46 -1.84 11.95
CA THR A 233 -3.80 -0.41 12.04
C THR A 233 -3.89 0.21 10.65
N CYS A 234 -2.95 -0.09 9.76
CA CYS A 234 -3.02 0.38 8.37
C CYS A 234 -4.32 -0.06 7.67
N LEU A 235 -4.76 -1.31 7.85
CA LEU A 235 -6.01 -1.79 7.25
C LEU A 235 -7.24 -1.13 7.88
N PHE A 236 -7.23 -0.85 9.18
CA PHE A 236 -8.39 -0.32 9.90
C PHE A 236 -8.51 1.20 9.72
N TRP A 237 -7.40 1.92 9.70
CA TRP A 237 -7.39 3.38 9.62
C TRP A 237 -7.18 3.94 8.21
N VAL A 238 -6.43 3.27 7.34
CA VAL A 238 -6.06 3.79 6.01
C VAL A 238 -6.12 2.71 4.92
N PHE A 239 -7.11 1.81 5.00
CA PHE A 239 -7.29 0.68 4.09
C PHE A 239 -7.26 1.09 2.60
N ASN A 240 -7.81 2.25 2.28
CA ASN A 240 -7.89 2.79 0.93
C ASN A 240 -6.53 3.08 0.30
N GLN A 241 -5.50 3.34 1.11
CA GLN A 241 -4.12 3.51 0.66
C GLN A 241 -3.30 2.21 0.82
N THR A 242 -3.64 1.42 1.82
CA THR A 242 -2.86 0.28 2.29
C THR A 242 -2.96 -0.92 1.35
N VAL A 243 -4.18 -1.34 0.99
CA VAL A 243 -4.40 -2.61 0.26
C VAL A 243 -3.71 -2.59 -1.11
N GLY A 244 -3.87 -1.50 -1.86
CA GLY A 244 -3.18 -1.32 -3.14
C GLY A 244 -1.65 -1.27 -2.99
N ALA A 245 -1.16 -0.59 -1.95
CA ALA A 245 0.28 -0.49 -1.69
C ALA A 245 0.91 -1.85 -1.32
N TRP A 246 0.27 -2.65 -0.46
CA TRP A 246 0.76 -3.98 -0.13
C TRP A 246 0.82 -4.89 -1.35
N LEU A 247 -0.26 -4.91 -2.14
CA LEU A 247 -0.30 -5.74 -3.34
C LEU A 247 0.73 -5.29 -4.37
N ALA A 248 0.87 -3.98 -4.60
CA ALA A 248 1.90 -3.45 -5.50
C ALA A 248 3.32 -3.76 -4.99
N THR A 249 3.56 -3.65 -3.67
CA THR A 249 4.86 -3.95 -3.06
C THR A 249 5.21 -5.43 -3.20
N VAL A 250 4.30 -6.35 -2.90
CA VAL A 250 4.60 -7.78 -3.04
C VAL A 250 4.74 -8.22 -4.50
N CYS A 251 4.03 -7.60 -5.43
CA CYS A 251 4.26 -7.79 -6.87
C CYS A 251 5.65 -7.28 -7.27
N PHE A 252 6.02 -6.06 -6.85
CA PHE A 252 7.36 -5.50 -7.09
C PHE A 252 8.48 -6.41 -6.59
N LEU A 253 8.35 -6.98 -5.39
CA LEU A 253 9.35 -7.92 -4.84
C LEU A 253 9.54 -9.18 -5.69
N GLN A 254 8.56 -9.54 -6.51
CA GLN A 254 8.59 -10.71 -7.40
C GLN A 254 9.02 -10.37 -8.83
N GLU A 255 9.07 -9.09 -9.20
CA GLU A 255 9.55 -8.67 -10.52
C GLU A 255 11.06 -8.84 -10.64
N LYS A 256 11.50 -9.41 -11.75
CA LYS A 256 12.93 -9.69 -12.01
C LYS A 256 13.66 -8.51 -12.64
N ASP A 257 12.93 -7.63 -13.34
CA ASP A 257 13.43 -6.46 -14.04
C ASP A 257 12.48 -5.24 -13.86
N CYS A 258 12.79 -4.12 -14.50
CA CYS A 258 12.08 -2.85 -14.30
C CYS A 258 10.85 -2.66 -15.21
N ARG A 259 10.50 -3.62 -16.08
CA ARG A 259 9.51 -3.40 -17.16
C ARG A 259 8.07 -3.13 -16.71
N ASN A 260 7.72 -3.47 -15.46
CA ASN A 260 6.39 -3.28 -14.91
C ASN A 260 6.34 -2.24 -13.79
N TYR A 261 7.45 -1.55 -13.52
CA TYR A 261 7.55 -0.64 -12.39
C TYR A 261 6.59 0.55 -12.50
N LEU A 262 6.46 1.14 -13.68
CA LEU A 262 5.54 2.27 -13.84
C LEU A 262 4.08 1.87 -13.74
N LEU A 263 3.71 0.68 -14.22
CA LEU A 263 2.34 0.17 -14.03
C LEU A 263 2.02 -0.05 -12.55
N LEU A 264 2.90 -0.73 -11.82
CA LEU A 264 2.74 -0.98 -10.38
C LEU A 264 2.75 0.34 -9.58
N GLY A 265 3.67 1.25 -9.90
CA GLY A 265 3.77 2.56 -9.26
C GLY A 265 2.53 3.41 -9.48
N THR A 266 2.06 3.53 -10.72
CA THR A 266 0.88 4.35 -11.04
C THR A 266 -0.40 3.77 -10.42
N ALA A 267 -0.54 2.44 -10.38
CA ALA A 267 -1.64 1.79 -9.69
C ALA A 267 -1.61 2.06 -8.18
N CYS A 268 -0.41 2.07 -7.57
CA CYS A 268 -0.22 2.47 -6.18
C CYS A 268 -0.56 3.96 -5.96
N LEU A 269 -0.13 4.86 -6.87
CA LEU A 269 -0.43 6.30 -6.81
C LEU A 269 -1.93 6.56 -6.78
N MET A 270 -2.73 5.86 -7.58
CA MET A 270 -4.18 6.03 -7.60
C MET A 270 -4.84 5.70 -6.26
N CYS A 271 -4.27 4.76 -5.51
CA CYS A 271 -4.72 4.42 -4.16
C CYS A 271 -4.20 5.40 -3.10
N GLY A 272 -2.96 5.91 -3.25
CA GLY A 272 -2.37 6.85 -2.30
C GLY A 272 -1.02 7.42 -2.74
N PRO A 273 -0.90 8.75 -2.83
CA PRO A 273 0.36 9.39 -3.21
C PRO A 273 1.52 9.09 -2.24
N PHE A 274 1.27 9.05 -0.95
CA PHE A 274 2.32 8.80 0.04
C PHE A 274 2.87 7.37 -0.02
N PRO A 275 2.08 6.30 -0.03
CA PRO A 275 2.60 4.95 -0.25
C PRO A 275 3.30 4.78 -1.60
N PHE A 276 2.85 5.49 -2.65
CA PHE A 276 3.53 5.53 -3.94
C PHE A 276 4.97 6.05 -3.80
N VAL A 277 5.18 7.18 -3.10
CA VAL A 277 6.52 7.71 -2.82
C VAL A 277 7.38 6.66 -2.11
N GLY A 278 6.82 6.01 -1.09
CA GLY A 278 7.51 4.92 -0.38
C GLY A 278 7.93 3.77 -1.27
N LEU A 279 7.05 3.33 -2.19
CA LEU A 279 7.34 2.24 -3.12
C LEU A 279 8.38 2.64 -4.19
N VAL A 280 8.32 3.88 -4.69
CA VAL A 280 9.26 4.40 -5.70
C VAL A 280 10.70 4.38 -5.21
N ILE A 281 10.94 4.64 -3.92
CA ILE A 281 12.28 4.55 -3.33
C ILE A 281 12.89 3.17 -3.61
N PHE A 282 12.15 2.10 -3.34
CA PHE A 282 12.62 0.72 -3.58
C PHE A 282 12.78 0.41 -5.08
N MET A 283 11.88 0.90 -5.93
CA MET A 283 11.96 0.72 -7.38
C MET A 283 13.23 1.37 -7.96
N VAL A 284 13.52 2.61 -7.55
CA VAL A 284 14.70 3.35 -7.99
C VAL A 284 15.97 2.68 -7.50
N VAL A 285 16.06 2.36 -6.21
CA VAL A 285 17.25 1.68 -5.66
C VAL A 285 17.45 0.33 -6.34
N ARG A 286 16.40 -0.45 -6.59
CA ARG A 286 16.50 -1.71 -7.32
C ARG A 286 17.03 -1.50 -8.73
N GLY A 287 16.55 -0.50 -9.46
CA GLY A 287 17.05 -0.14 -10.79
C GLY A 287 18.54 0.19 -10.77
N ILE A 288 18.98 1.01 -9.80
CA ILE A 288 20.41 1.35 -9.60
C ILE A 288 21.24 0.10 -9.30
N VAL A 289 20.76 -0.79 -8.42
CA VAL A 289 21.44 -2.04 -8.08
C VAL A 289 21.59 -2.94 -9.29
N LEU A 290 20.56 -3.09 -10.11
CA LEU A 290 20.60 -3.89 -11.34
C LEU A 290 21.63 -3.32 -12.34
N LEU A 291 21.71 -1.99 -12.47
CA LEU A 291 22.71 -1.31 -13.29
C LEU A 291 24.12 -1.52 -12.75
N ALA A 292 24.33 -1.34 -11.44
CA ALA A 292 25.62 -1.56 -10.78
C ALA A 292 26.11 -3.01 -10.90
N GLN A 293 25.20 -3.97 -10.87
CA GLN A 293 25.46 -5.39 -11.12
C GLN A 293 25.69 -5.71 -12.61
N ARG A 294 25.64 -4.70 -13.50
CA ARG A 294 25.81 -4.84 -14.94
C ARG A 294 24.85 -5.88 -15.56
N GLN A 295 23.64 -6.03 -15.00
CA GLN A 295 22.65 -6.94 -15.53
C GLN A 295 22.25 -6.49 -16.94
N LYS A 296 22.34 -7.40 -17.92
CA LYS A 296 21.97 -7.09 -19.30
C LYS A 296 20.48 -6.75 -19.43
N GLY A 297 20.17 -5.74 -20.24
CA GLY A 297 18.79 -5.38 -20.57
C GLY A 297 18.06 -4.53 -19.50
N VAL A 298 18.74 -4.02 -18.47
CA VAL A 298 18.11 -3.16 -17.44
C VAL A 298 17.50 -1.92 -18.07
N LEU A 299 18.25 -1.18 -18.88
CA LEU A 299 17.74 0.01 -19.56
C LEU A 299 16.60 -0.33 -20.52
N GLN A 300 16.71 -1.43 -21.28
CA GLN A 300 15.63 -1.89 -22.16
C GLN A 300 14.36 -2.24 -21.39
N SER A 301 14.48 -2.80 -20.19
CA SER A 301 13.33 -3.08 -19.33
C SER A 301 12.74 -1.80 -18.72
N ALA A 302 13.59 -0.88 -18.27
CA ALA A 302 13.16 0.41 -17.71
C ALA A 302 12.46 1.29 -18.76
N PHE A 303 12.98 1.33 -19.98
CA PHE A 303 12.39 2.02 -21.14
C PHE A 303 11.56 1.10 -22.04
N SER A 304 10.94 0.07 -21.47
CA SER A 304 10.03 -0.79 -22.21
C SER A 304 8.87 0.02 -22.79
N PRO A 305 8.29 -0.40 -23.94
CA PRO A 305 7.14 0.31 -24.52
C PRO A 305 5.99 0.50 -23.54
N ALA A 306 5.74 -0.49 -22.66
CA ALA A 306 4.73 -0.38 -21.63
C ALA A 306 5.05 0.72 -20.60
N ASN A 307 6.29 0.77 -20.10
CA ASN A 307 6.69 1.83 -19.16
C ASN A 307 6.61 3.22 -19.82
N VAL A 308 7.10 3.38 -21.04
CA VAL A 308 7.07 4.68 -21.73
C VAL A 308 5.62 5.15 -21.93
N LEU A 309 4.73 4.28 -22.39
CA LEU A 309 3.32 4.63 -22.59
C LEU A 309 2.60 4.89 -21.25
N VAL A 310 2.87 4.10 -20.22
CA VAL A 310 2.32 4.36 -18.86
C VAL A 310 2.81 5.69 -18.32
N LEU A 311 4.10 6.04 -18.50
CA LEU A 311 4.63 7.33 -18.08
C LEU A 311 3.91 8.49 -18.76
N VAL A 312 3.86 8.45 -20.08
CA VAL A 312 3.36 9.58 -20.90
C VAL A 312 1.84 9.75 -20.78
N VAL A 313 1.08 8.65 -20.66
CA VAL A 313 -0.39 8.72 -20.65
C VAL A 313 -0.95 8.48 -19.25
N VAL A 314 -0.74 7.30 -18.68
CA VAL A 314 -1.45 6.90 -17.45
C VAL A 314 -0.96 7.69 -16.24
N LEU A 315 0.35 7.77 -16.06
CA LEU A 315 0.94 8.50 -14.93
C LEU A 315 0.71 10.00 -15.07
N SER A 316 0.87 10.58 -16.27
CA SER A 316 0.66 12.03 -16.47
C SER A 316 -0.79 12.45 -16.19
N ILE A 317 -1.77 11.69 -16.65
CA ILE A 317 -3.19 11.95 -16.35
C ILE A 317 -3.47 11.78 -14.84
N THR A 318 -2.98 10.71 -14.24
CA THR A 318 -3.20 10.45 -12.80
C THR A 318 -2.51 11.50 -11.94
N ALA A 319 -1.30 11.91 -12.28
CA ALA A 319 -0.58 12.98 -11.60
C ALA A 319 -1.29 14.33 -11.75
N SER A 320 -1.76 14.66 -12.96
CA SER A 320 -2.52 15.90 -13.19
C SER A 320 -3.79 15.97 -12.37
N TYR A 321 -4.49 14.83 -12.17
CA TYR A 321 -5.64 14.78 -11.27
C TYR A 321 -5.25 15.16 -9.84
N PHE A 322 -4.17 14.59 -9.28
CA PHE A 322 -3.73 14.92 -7.92
C PHE A 322 -3.20 16.35 -7.80
N LEU A 323 -2.51 16.87 -8.82
CA LEU A 323 -2.01 18.23 -8.85
C LEU A 323 -3.14 19.29 -8.95
N ALA A 324 -4.32 18.89 -9.39
CA ALA A 324 -5.51 19.75 -9.39
C ALA A 324 -6.11 19.96 -7.97
N ASN A 325 -5.54 19.34 -6.93
CA ASN A 325 -5.95 19.58 -5.55
C ASN A 325 -5.40 20.91 -5.05
N ASN A 326 -6.29 21.84 -4.73
CA ASN A 326 -5.90 23.16 -4.21
C ASN A 326 -5.08 23.08 -2.93
N ALA A 327 -5.35 22.09 -2.06
CA ALA A 327 -4.58 21.88 -0.84
C ALA A 327 -3.12 21.45 -1.12
N PHE A 328 -2.85 20.82 -2.27
CA PHE A 328 -1.49 20.41 -2.65
C PHE A 328 -0.59 21.61 -2.93
N GLY A 329 -1.09 22.64 -3.62
CA GLY A 329 -0.36 23.87 -3.87
C GLY A 329 0.07 24.60 -2.58
N TYR A 330 -0.81 24.64 -1.60
CA TYR A 330 -0.53 25.26 -0.29
C TYR A 330 0.50 24.48 0.54
N SER A 331 0.52 23.16 0.48
CA SER A 331 1.45 22.36 1.26
C SER A 331 2.86 22.28 0.67
N VAL A 332 2.99 22.33 -0.65
CA VAL A 332 4.29 22.22 -1.35
C VAL A 332 4.97 23.58 -1.49
N LEU A 333 4.20 24.66 -1.70
CA LEU A 333 4.74 26.02 -1.86
C LEU A 333 4.83 26.80 -0.55
N GLY A 334 4.42 26.21 0.59
CA GLY A 334 4.62 26.79 1.91
C GLY A 334 3.73 27.98 2.24
N GLU A 335 2.69 28.22 1.46
CA GLU A 335 1.67 29.20 1.84
C GLU A 335 0.64 28.52 2.76
N THR A 336 0.59 28.98 3.99
CA THR A 336 -0.31 28.48 5.04
C THR A 336 -1.77 28.84 4.73
N VAL A 337 -2.63 27.84 4.66
CA VAL A 337 -4.08 28.06 4.81
C VAL A 337 -4.33 28.65 6.19
N ALA A 338 -4.80 29.88 6.19
CA ALA A 338 -5.34 30.68 7.29
C ALA A 338 -5.19 30.11 8.72
N GLY A 339 -4.28 30.69 9.50
CA GLY A 339 -4.39 30.73 10.94
C GLY A 339 -3.23 30.24 11.77
N ASN A 340 -2.29 29.44 11.27
CA ASN A 340 -1.11 29.07 12.02
C ASN A 340 0.15 29.33 11.19
N GLN A 341 0.83 30.43 11.49
CA GLN A 341 2.22 30.69 11.05
C GLN A 341 3.17 29.71 11.78
N ALA A 342 3.11 28.43 11.44
CA ALA A 342 4.23 27.55 11.69
C ALA A 342 5.30 27.95 10.67
N ALA A 343 6.31 28.69 11.10
CA ALA A 343 7.46 29.04 10.29
C ALA A 343 7.93 27.80 9.53
N GLN A 344 8.11 27.92 8.20
CA GLN A 344 8.69 26.85 7.38
C GLN A 344 10.06 26.49 7.98
N GLN A 345 10.12 25.36 8.66
CA GLN A 345 11.38 24.86 9.16
C GLN A 345 12.20 24.33 7.98
N THR A 346 13.44 24.74 7.90
CA THR A 346 14.38 24.15 6.94
C THR A 346 14.55 22.66 7.24
N PHE A 347 14.98 21.88 6.23
CA PHE A 347 15.25 20.44 6.45
C PHE A 347 16.19 20.19 7.63
N GLY A 348 17.23 21.02 7.79
CA GLY A 348 18.17 20.92 8.94
C GLY A 348 17.49 21.17 10.29
N GLN A 349 16.57 22.12 10.37
CA GLN A 349 15.77 22.35 11.57
C GLN A 349 14.83 21.20 11.87
N ASN A 350 14.20 20.61 10.83
CA ASN A 350 13.36 19.41 11.00
C ASN A 350 14.17 18.22 11.52
N VAL A 351 15.39 18.00 11.02
CA VAL A 351 16.29 16.94 11.53
C VAL A 351 16.60 17.17 13.00
N LEU A 352 17.04 18.38 13.38
CA LEU A 352 17.38 18.70 14.76
C LEU A 352 16.17 18.52 15.70
N THR A 353 15.03 19.09 15.33
CA THR A 353 13.77 18.97 16.09
C THR A 353 13.35 17.51 16.24
N SER A 354 13.43 16.71 15.17
CA SER A 354 13.07 15.28 15.21
C SER A 354 14.00 14.51 16.17
N LEU A 355 15.30 14.77 16.16
CA LEU A 355 16.24 14.16 17.08
C LEU A 355 15.95 14.54 18.54
N GLN A 356 15.64 15.81 18.81
CA GLN A 356 15.24 16.29 20.14
C GLN A 356 13.94 15.66 20.64
N LYS A 357 13.01 15.33 19.75
CA LYS A 357 11.74 14.67 20.06
C LYS A 357 11.84 13.15 20.18
N GLY A 358 13.04 12.59 20.24
CA GLY A 358 13.25 11.16 20.50
C GLY A 358 13.13 10.25 19.30
N MET A 359 13.31 10.76 18.07
CA MET A 359 13.23 9.98 16.83
C MET A 359 14.13 8.74 16.84
N LEU A 360 15.32 8.81 17.47
CA LEU A 360 16.22 7.65 17.55
C LEU A 360 15.63 6.52 18.40
N VAL A 361 14.96 6.83 19.50
CA VAL A 361 14.28 5.84 20.35
C VAL A 361 13.09 5.25 19.59
N PHE A 362 12.30 6.10 18.92
CA PHE A 362 11.22 5.67 18.05
C PHE A 362 11.74 4.69 16.98
N TYR A 363 12.74 5.09 16.21
CA TYR A 363 13.32 4.24 15.16
C TYR A 363 13.84 2.91 15.73
N LEU A 364 14.52 2.95 16.86
CA LEU A 364 15.06 1.74 17.51
C LEU A 364 13.94 0.76 17.87
N LEU A 365 12.87 1.24 18.54
CA LEU A 365 11.79 0.39 19.01
C LEU A 365 10.90 -0.11 17.86
N ASP A 366 10.55 0.74 16.90
CA ASP A 366 9.57 0.39 15.89
C ASP A 366 10.18 -0.26 14.63
N ALA A 367 11.50 -0.13 14.43
CA ALA A 367 12.19 -0.76 13.29
C ALA A 367 13.55 -1.37 13.66
N GLY A 368 14.35 -0.67 14.47
CA GLY A 368 15.76 -0.98 14.73
C GLY A 368 15.99 -2.36 15.34
N ILE A 369 15.16 -2.76 16.31
CA ILE A 369 15.25 -4.09 16.94
C ILE A 369 15.10 -5.20 15.90
N TYR A 370 14.13 -5.08 15.00
CA TYR A 370 13.94 -6.05 13.91
C TYR A 370 15.11 -6.04 12.93
N LEU A 371 15.62 -4.87 12.60
CA LEU A 371 16.78 -4.73 11.71
C LEU A 371 18.05 -5.34 12.32
N LEU A 372 18.26 -5.17 13.62
CA LEU A 372 19.37 -5.80 14.34
C LEU A 372 19.25 -7.33 14.32
N LEU A 373 18.07 -7.88 14.58
CA LEU A 373 17.78 -9.31 14.50
C LEU A 373 18.09 -9.87 13.09
N LEU A 374 17.71 -9.13 12.05
CA LEU A 374 17.83 -9.53 10.66
C LEU A 374 19.22 -9.30 10.07
N TRP A 375 20.07 -8.49 10.71
CA TRP A 375 21.36 -8.03 10.18
C TRP A 375 22.26 -9.16 9.67
N ARG A 376 22.47 -10.19 10.51
CA ARG A 376 23.40 -11.28 10.21
C ARG A 376 23.05 -12.01 8.90
N GLN A 377 21.75 -12.20 8.63
CA GLN A 377 21.27 -12.91 7.44
C GLN A 377 21.19 -12.00 6.21
N ASN A 378 20.97 -10.71 6.39
CA ASN A 378 20.66 -9.77 5.31
C ASN A 378 21.76 -8.74 5.04
N ARG A 379 22.95 -8.87 5.64
CA ARG A 379 24.08 -7.91 5.51
C ARG A 379 24.59 -7.67 4.08
N ARG A 380 24.17 -8.47 3.10
CA ARG A 380 24.49 -8.29 1.68
C ARG A 380 23.26 -7.95 0.84
N SER A 381 22.12 -7.73 1.48
CA SER A 381 20.85 -7.49 0.78
C SER A 381 20.62 -5.99 0.57
N TRP A 382 20.51 -5.58 -0.68
CA TRP A 382 20.12 -4.21 -1.03
C TRP A 382 18.75 -3.85 -0.44
N LEU A 383 17.81 -4.80 -0.45
CA LEU A 383 16.44 -4.63 0.06
C LEU A 383 16.44 -4.30 1.56
N PHE A 384 17.29 -4.99 2.32
CA PHE A 384 17.45 -4.73 3.76
C PHE A 384 17.97 -3.31 4.03
N TYR A 385 19.03 -2.89 3.33
CA TYR A 385 19.58 -1.54 3.52
C TYR A 385 18.62 -0.45 3.06
N THR A 386 17.91 -0.65 1.94
CA THR A 386 16.91 0.29 1.48
C THR A 386 15.80 0.43 2.51
N CYS A 387 15.33 -0.67 3.08
CA CYS A 387 14.32 -0.67 4.13
C CYS A 387 14.82 0.09 5.37
N ALA A 388 16.01 -0.22 5.88
CA ALA A 388 16.59 0.42 7.05
C ALA A 388 16.77 1.93 6.86
N VAL A 389 17.36 2.34 5.72
CA VAL A 389 17.62 3.74 5.41
C VAL A 389 16.31 4.50 5.18
N SER A 390 15.35 3.92 4.47
CA SER A 390 14.06 4.57 4.24
C SER A 390 13.33 4.84 5.55
N LEU A 391 13.21 3.85 6.43
CA LEU A 391 12.57 4.00 7.74
C LEU A 391 13.32 4.99 8.63
N PHE A 392 14.64 5.09 8.51
CA PHE A 392 15.43 6.07 9.24
C PHE A 392 15.20 7.50 8.75
N ILE A 393 15.07 7.70 7.43
CA ILE A 393 14.99 9.03 6.82
C ILE A 393 13.56 9.59 6.82
N ILE A 394 12.53 8.75 6.64
CA ILE A 394 11.13 9.19 6.51
C ILE A 394 10.68 10.09 7.68
N PRO A 395 11.00 9.84 8.96
CA PRO A 395 10.55 10.67 10.08
C PRO A 395 11.07 12.10 10.09
N PHE A 396 12.11 12.42 9.32
CA PHE A 396 12.64 13.78 9.21
C PHE A 396 11.79 14.69 8.30
N PHE A 397 10.91 14.10 7.48
CA PHE A 397 10.03 14.87 6.60
C PHE A 397 8.67 15.07 7.25
N LYS A 398 8.20 16.30 7.24
CA LYS A 398 6.88 16.71 7.72
C LYS A 398 6.09 17.23 6.53
N VAL A 399 5.05 16.52 6.12
CA VAL A 399 4.14 16.92 5.05
C VAL A 399 2.71 16.63 5.49
N GLY A 400 1.84 17.63 5.42
CA GLY A 400 0.47 17.52 5.91
C GLY A 400 0.38 17.68 7.43
N GLN A 401 -0.64 17.08 8.03
CA GLN A 401 -0.89 17.17 9.47
C GLN A 401 -0.30 15.99 10.24
N GLY A 402 0.21 16.25 11.44
CA GLY A 402 0.65 15.22 12.38
C GLY A 402 1.68 14.25 11.79
N CYS A 403 1.44 12.96 11.99
CA CYS A 403 2.31 11.86 11.55
C CYS A 403 1.94 11.30 10.16
N ASP A 404 1.01 11.92 9.45
CA ASP A 404 0.43 11.41 8.20
C ASP A 404 1.46 11.00 7.16
N PHE A 405 2.46 11.85 6.92
CA PHE A 405 3.53 11.54 5.97
C PHE A 405 4.35 10.35 6.43
N CYS A 406 4.83 10.37 7.67
CA CYS A 406 5.65 9.31 8.26
C CYS A 406 4.91 7.96 8.18
N MET A 407 3.67 7.92 8.65
CA MET A 407 2.83 6.73 8.70
C MET A 407 2.55 6.14 7.30
N ARG A 408 2.22 6.99 6.32
CA ARG A 408 1.75 6.50 5.01
C ARG A 408 2.88 6.22 4.03
N VAL A 409 3.96 7.01 4.04
CA VAL A 409 5.14 6.74 3.19
C VAL A 409 5.85 5.46 3.65
N SER A 410 5.82 5.15 4.94
CA SER A 410 6.45 3.94 5.49
C SER A 410 5.70 2.64 5.17
N ILE A 411 4.45 2.67 4.68
CA ILE A 411 3.65 1.46 4.42
C ILE A 411 4.40 0.40 3.59
N PRO A 412 5.03 0.69 2.44
CA PRO A 412 5.81 -0.29 1.70
C PRO A 412 7.03 -0.79 2.45
N ALA A 413 7.73 0.09 3.17
CA ALA A 413 8.93 -0.26 3.94
C ALA A 413 8.60 -1.18 5.12
N ILE A 414 7.52 -0.90 5.86
CA ILE A 414 7.03 -1.75 6.95
C ILE A 414 6.56 -3.11 6.43
N PHE A 415 5.85 -3.15 5.29
CA PHE A 415 5.47 -4.41 4.65
C PHE A 415 6.71 -5.24 4.24
N ILE A 416 7.76 -4.59 3.75
CA ILE A 416 9.04 -5.25 3.42
C ILE A 416 9.74 -5.73 4.70
N LEU A 417 9.79 -4.92 5.76
CA LEU A 417 10.38 -5.31 7.04
C LEU A 417 9.67 -6.55 7.61
N MET A 418 8.34 -6.53 7.65
CA MET A 418 7.51 -7.68 8.00
C MET A 418 7.86 -8.92 7.17
N THR A 419 7.97 -8.75 5.85
CA THR A 419 8.31 -9.84 4.92
C THR A 419 9.69 -10.44 5.22
N LEU A 420 10.68 -9.61 5.54
CA LEU A 420 12.01 -10.07 5.94
C LEU A 420 11.98 -10.81 7.28
N CYS A 421 11.19 -10.34 8.25
CA CYS A 421 10.98 -11.02 9.53
C CYS A 421 10.29 -12.37 9.32
N ALA A 422 9.19 -12.41 8.57
CA ALA A 422 8.49 -13.66 8.27
C ALA A 422 9.42 -14.69 7.60
N ARG A 423 10.26 -14.24 6.65
CA ARG A 423 11.25 -15.12 5.98
C ARG A 423 12.29 -15.65 6.94
N TYR A 424 12.74 -14.83 7.90
CA TYR A 424 13.67 -15.26 8.96
C TYR A 424 13.06 -16.39 9.79
N PHE A 425 11.84 -16.20 10.31
CA PHE A 425 11.17 -17.21 11.14
C PHE A 425 10.80 -18.47 10.36
N ILE A 426 10.42 -18.36 9.10
CA ILE A 426 10.18 -19.51 8.21
C ILE A 426 11.45 -20.33 8.03
N ALA A 427 12.60 -19.68 7.90
CA ALA A 427 13.90 -20.37 7.77
C ALA A 427 14.27 -21.14 9.05
N LEU A 428 13.98 -20.60 10.23
CA LEU A 428 14.20 -21.27 11.51
C LEU A 428 13.40 -22.56 11.65
N VAL A 429 12.14 -22.58 11.19
CA VAL A 429 11.30 -23.79 11.23
C VAL A 429 11.81 -24.88 10.27
N GLY A 430 12.52 -24.50 9.21
CA GLY A 430 13.14 -25.43 8.26
C GLY A 430 14.45 -26.08 8.75
N THR A 431 15.12 -25.45 9.69
CA THR A 431 16.26 -26.04 10.39
C THR A 431 15.72 -26.90 11.53
N LYS A 432 15.86 -28.23 11.46
CA LYS A 432 15.73 -29.04 12.67
C LYS A 432 16.65 -28.42 13.71
N TRP A 433 16.13 -28.03 14.86
CA TRP A 433 16.95 -27.79 16.04
C TRP A 433 17.82 -29.03 16.22
N ARG A 434 19.01 -28.99 15.66
CA ARG A 434 20.09 -29.86 16.08
C ARG A 434 20.69 -29.16 17.29
N ASP A 435 20.58 -29.85 18.37
CA ASP A 435 20.99 -29.57 19.75
C ASP A 435 22.24 -28.70 19.87
#